data_fad4ee2af8f7c5eb23b1ef40ed79585a
#
_entry.id   fad4ee2af8f7c5eb23b1ef40ed79585a
#
_cell.length_a   1.000
_cell.length_b   1.000
_cell.length_c   1.000
_cell.angle_alpha   90.00
_cell.angle_beta   90.00
_cell.angle_gamma   90.00
#
_symmetry.space_group_name_H-M   'P 1'
#
loop_
_entity.id
_entity.type
_entity.pdbx_description
1 polymer ?
#
loop_
_entity_poly.entity_id
_entity_poly.type
_entity_poly.pdbx_seq_one_letter_code
_entity_poly.pdbx_strand_id
1 'polypeptide(L)'
;MSYYQQIYNRLRQNGITQAGALGILGNFDCESNCEPFRVQGDFSPYRTASKAYVQGLTNGSISREQFSRDAKGYGIYQLTYWTRKQGYYDYWKASGKAVDDAELQVDYAVVEMKRDYPQLFAFLCQTNDVFTATSRVCREFERPAVNNIDARFAAAKRIQASIDLSGGGEPDPTPTPTPDPTPAVDHRLKLRTVDYHCEGFPELDLLWAILKLRNYEPTWDAVKQFQQNSGLTADGVVGKLTWGKLLQL
;
A
#
# COMPACT_ATOMS: atom_id res chain seq x y z
N MET A 1 8.44 -19.74 -15.26
CA MET A 1 8.14 -18.29 -15.07
C MET A 1 8.50 -17.94 -13.65
N SER A 2 9.18 -16.80 -13.40
CA SER A 2 9.51 -16.37 -12.04
C SER A 2 8.25 -15.89 -11.31
N TYR A 3 8.25 -15.88 -9.97
CA TYR A 3 7.16 -15.31 -9.19
C TYR A 3 6.95 -13.83 -9.50
N TYR A 4 8.01 -13.07 -9.74
CA TYR A 4 7.88 -11.66 -10.16
C TYR A 4 7.03 -11.50 -11.40
N GLN A 5 7.27 -12.32 -12.42
CA GLN A 5 6.50 -12.27 -13.66
C GLN A 5 5.05 -12.69 -13.48
N GLN A 6 4.80 -13.75 -12.68
CA GLN A 6 3.42 -14.21 -12.39
C GLN A 6 2.62 -13.12 -11.66
N ILE A 7 3.21 -12.56 -10.60
CA ILE A 7 2.60 -11.50 -9.79
C ILE A 7 2.36 -10.26 -10.64
N TYR A 8 3.36 -9.83 -11.45
CA TYR A 8 3.22 -8.69 -12.36
C TYR A 8 2.05 -8.89 -13.31
N ASN A 9 2.01 -10.00 -14.02
CA ASN A 9 0.95 -10.29 -14.99
C ASN A 9 -0.42 -10.29 -14.32
N ARG A 10 -0.53 -10.90 -13.12
CA ARG A 10 -1.79 -10.95 -12.38
C ARG A 10 -2.25 -9.58 -11.89
N LEU A 11 -1.35 -8.72 -11.42
CA LEU A 11 -1.65 -7.33 -11.08
C LEU A 11 -2.16 -6.55 -12.29
N ARG A 12 -1.51 -6.71 -13.45
CA ARG A 12 -1.92 -6.09 -14.70
C ARG A 12 -3.32 -6.55 -15.15
N GLN A 13 -3.61 -7.85 -15.07
CA GLN A 13 -4.95 -8.42 -15.34
C GLN A 13 -6.02 -7.86 -14.40
N ASN A 14 -5.66 -7.44 -13.21
CA ASN A 14 -6.57 -6.77 -12.26
C ASN A 14 -6.73 -5.26 -12.52
N GLY A 15 -6.24 -4.74 -13.65
CA GLY A 15 -6.40 -3.35 -14.06
C GLY A 15 -5.41 -2.36 -13.43
N ILE A 16 -4.41 -2.86 -12.70
CA ILE A 16 -3.36 -2.01 -12.11
C ILE A 16 -2.36 -1.63 -13.21
N THR A 17 -1.95 -0.36 -13.28
CA THR A 17 -0.98 0.11 -14.28
C THR A 17 0.37 -0.56 -14.13
N GLN A 18 1.24 -0.47 -15.14
CA GLN A 18 2.62 -0.93 -15.05
C GLN A 18 3.34 -0.33 -13.83
N ALA A 19 3.23 0.98 -13.65
CA ALA A 19 3.88 1.67 -12.53
C ALA A 19 3.30 1.23 -11.17
N GLY A 20 1.98 1.07 -11.08
CA GLY A 20 1.29 0.56 -9.90
C GLY A 20 1.75 -0.86 -9.55
N ALA A 21 1.81 -1.76 -10.55
CA ALA A 21 2.24 -3.14 -10.36
C ALA A 21 3.70 -3.25 -9.90
N LEU A 22 4.60 -2.44 -10.47
CA LEU A 22 6.00 -2.39 -10.05
C LEU A 22 6.14 -1.84 -8.62
N GLY A 23 5.34 -0.83 -8.25
CA GLY A 23 5.32 -0.31 -6.89
C GLY A 23 4.87 -1.35 -5.86
N ILE A 24 3.86 -2.16 -6.17
CA ILE A 24 3.42 -3.30 -5.35
C ILE A 24 4.53 -4.35 -5.25
N LEU A 25 5.10 -4.76 -6.38
CA LEU A 25 6.17 -5.76 -6.43
C LEU A 25 7.38 -5.37 -5.59
N GLY A 26 7.79 -4.09 -5.62
CA GLY A 26 8.90 -3.61 -4.80
C GLY A 26 8.62 -3.75 -3.30
N ASN A 27 7.38 -3.58 -2.89
CA ASN A 27 6.96 -3.83 -1.51
C ASN A 27 6.96 -5.33 -1.17
N PHE A 28 6.31 -6.15 -1.98
CA PHE A 28 6.23 -7.59 -1.77
C PHE A 28 7.60 -8.27 -1.78
N ASP A 29 8.54 -7.78 -2.58
CA ASP A 29 9.93 -8.25 -2.57
C ASP A 29 10.60 -8.03 -1.22
N CYS A 30 10.47 -6.84 -0.65
CA CYS A 30 11.02 -6.53 0.66
C CYS A 30 10.37 -7.33 1.81
N GLU A 31 9.11 -7.75 1.66
CA GLU A 31 8.42 -8.56 2.65
C GLU A 31 8.84 -10.05 2.58
N SER A 32 8.96 -10.61 1.37
CA SER A 32 9.08 -12.06 1.19
C SER A 32 9.96 -12.53 0.02
N ASN A 33 10.62 -11.63 -0.71
CA ASN A 33 11.16 -11.88 -2.06
C ASN A 33 10.07 -12.37 -3.05
N CYS A 34 8.83 -11.94 -2.86
CA CYS A 34 7.67 -12.42 -3.63
C CYS A 34 7.47 -13.95 -3.57
N GLU A 35 7.98 -14.63 -2.54
CA GLU A 35 7.80 -16.08 -2.34
C GLU A 35 6.42 -16.37 -1.71
N PRO A 36 5.47 -17.02 -2.43
CA PRO A 36 4.10 -17.19 -1.93
C PRO A 36 3.98 -18.19 -0.79
N PHE A 37 4.97 -19.03 -0.60
CA PHE A 37 5.04 -20.00 0.51
C PHE A 37 5.78 -19.45 1.74
N ARG A 38 6.30 -18.21 1.68
CA ARG A 38 7.16 -17.64 2.72
C ARG A 38 6.46 -17.50 4.06
N VAL A 39 7.14 -17.96 5.12
CA VAL A 39 6.75 -17.74 6.51
C VAL A 39 7.80 -16.89 7.21
N GLN A 40 7.36 -15.93 7.99
CA GLN A 40 8.23 -15.07 8.78
C GLN A 40 9.21 -15.87 9.65
N GLY A 41 10.48 -15.44 9.65
CA GLY A 41 11.52 -16.08 10.45
C GLY A 41 12.18 -17.31 9.79
N ASP A 42 11.74 -17.74 8.61
CA ASP A 42 12.42 -18.79 7.86
C ASP A 42 13.56 -18.21 7.01
N PHE A 43 14.75 -18.14 7.61
CA PHE A 43 15.98 -17.68 6.94
C PHE A 43 16.76 -18.82 6.27
N SER A 44 16.27 -20.05 6.34
CA SER A 44 16.90 -21.21 5.69
C SER A 44 16.91 -21.02 4.16
N PRO A 45 18.03 -21.28 3.47
CA PRO A 45 18.07 -21.26 2.01
C PRO A 45 17.16 -22.33 1.40
N TYR A 46 16.81 -23.37 2.13
CA TYR A 46 15.93 -24.45 1.69
C TYR A 46 14.46 -24.18 1.99
N ARG A 47 14.12 -23.11 2.74
CA ARG A 47 12.76 -22.77 3.15
C ARG A 47 12.02 -23.93 3.84
N THR A 48 12.72 -24.67 4.70
CA THR A 48 12.19 -25.89 5.31
C THR A 48 10.97 -25.61 6.17
N ALA A 49 11.03 -24.57 7.01
CA ALA A 49 9.91 -24.19 7.88
C ALA A 49 8.70 -23.69 7.07
N SER A 50 8.94 -22.93 6.01
CA SER A 50 7.89 -22.43 5.11
C SER A 50 7.19 -23.57 4.38
N LYS A 51 7.94 -24.53 3.84
CA LYS A 51 7.37 -25.71 3.16
C LYS A 51 6.56 -26.58 4.11
N ALA A 52 7.08 -26.82 5.34
CA ALA A 52 6.35 -27.58 6.37
C ALA A 52 5.04 -26.86 6.77
N TYR A 53 5.07 -25.54 6.83
CA TYR A 53 3.90 -24.73 7.15
C TYR A 53 2.81 -24.82 6.05
N VAL A 54 3.19 -24.71 4.78
CA VAL A 54 2.28 -24.92 3.63
C VAL A 54 1.69 -26.31 3.66
N GLN A 55 2.51 -27.34 3.91
CA GLN A 55 2.05 -28.71 4.04
C GLN A 55 1.04 -28.87 5.20
N GLY A 56 1.30 -28.22 6.34
CA GLY A 56 0.39 -28.24 7.49
C GLY A 56 -0.95 -27.60 7.21
N LEU A 57 -0.99 -26.50 6.44
CA LEU A 57 -2.22 -25.86 5.97
C LEU A 57 -2.97 -26.78 5.00
N THR A 58 -2.24 -27.38 4.05
CA THR A 58 -2.84 -28.20 2.98
C THR A 58 -3.46 -29.48 3.53
N ASN A 59 -2.79 -30.17 4.45
CA ASN A 59 -3.26 -31.42 5.04
C ASN A 59 -4.17 -31.24 6.27
N GLY A 60 -4.37 -29.97 6.71
CA GLY A 60 -5.27 -29.63 7.82
C GLY A 60 -4.66 -29.80 9.21
N SER A 61 -3.36 -30.11 9.34
CA SER A 61 -2.69 -30.15 10.66
C SER A 61 -2.49 -28.75 11.26
N ILE A 62 -2.55 -27.70 10.43
CA ILE A 62 -2.69 -26.30 10.86
C ILE A 62 -4.12 -25.88 10.54
N SER A 63 -4.93 -25.70 11.59
CA SER A 63 -6.31 -25.27 11.47
C SER A 63 -6.41 -23.79 11.09
N ARG A 64 -7.62 -23.36 10.65
CA ARG A 64 -7.94 -21.96 10.40
C ARG A 64 -7.62 -21.06 11.59
N GLU A 65 -7.95 -21.51 12.79
CA GLU A 65 -7.71 -20.73 14.01
C GLU A 65 -6.22 -20.63 14.32
N GLN A 66 -5.47 -21.74 14.23
CA GLN A 66 -4.03 -21.75 14.43
C GLN A 66 -3.33 -20.83 13.41
N PHE A 67 -3.67 -20.94 12.12
CA PHE A 67 -3.16 -20.07 11.08
C PHE A 67 -3.41 -18.58 11.39
N SER A 68 -4.61 -18.26 11.82
CA SER A 68 -4.99 -16.85 12.05
C SER A 68 -4.28 -16.26 13.27
N ARG A 69 -4.04 -17.05 14.32
CA ARG A 69 -3.58 -16.57 15.62
C ARG A 69 -2.09 -16.76 15.89
N ASP A 70 -1.33 -17.35 14.97
CA ASP A 70 0.09 -17.67 15.20
C ASP A 70 1.03 -16.46 15.11
N ALA A 71 0.52 -15.28 14.80
CA ALA A 71 1.26 -14.01 14.65
C ALA A 71 2.43 -14.04 13.65
N LYS A 72 2.51 -15.09 12.79
CA LYS A 72 3.54 -15.19 11.75
C LYS A 72 3.08 -14.56 10.47
N GLY A 73 3.96 -13.76 9.84
CA GLY A 73 3.75 -13.30 8.47
C GLY A 73 3.75 -14.47 7.49
N TYR A 74 2.82 -14.48 6.53
CA TYR A 74 2.67 -15.52 5.51
C TYR A 74 2.48 -14.95 4.11
N GLY A 75 3.13 -15.58 3.13
CA GLY A 75 2.93 -15.32 1.72
C GLY A 75 3.65 -14.08 1.20
N ILE A 76 3.25 -13.64 -0.02
CA ILE A 76 3.97 -12.61 -0.79
C ILE A 76 4.05 -11.25 -0.10
N TYR A 77 3.08 -10.88 0.72
CA TYR A 77 3.01 -9.62 1.45
C TYR A 77 2.88 -9.81 2.97
N GLN A 78 3.37 -10.94 3.47
CA GLN A 78 3.52 -11.26 4.90
C GLN A 78 2.28 -10.97 5.74
N LEU A 79 1.14 -11.58 5.35
CA LEU A 79 -0.11 -11.52 6.12
C LEU A 79 0.12 -11.89 7.58
N THR A 80 -0.02 -10.95 8.50
CA THR A 80 0.24 -11.16 9.93
C THR A 80 -1.02 -10.96 10.77
N TYR A 81 -1.81 -9.92 10.47
CA TYR A 81 -2.97 -9.58 11.29
C TYR A 81 -4.07 -10.64 11.19
N TRP A 82 -4.63 -11.03 12.33
CA TRP A 82 -5.50 -12.20 12.44
C TRP A 82 -6.73 -12.16 11.51
N THR A 83 -7.38 -11.00 11.35
CA THR A 83 -8.55 -10.88 10.45
C THR A 83 -8.17 -11.02 8.99
N ARG A 84 -7.00 -10.50 8.59
CA ARG A 84 -6.49 -10.65 7.23
C ARG A 84 -6.17 -12.11 6.92
N LYS A 85 -5.53 -12.82 7.86
CA LYS A 85 -5.23 -14.26 7.74
C LYS A 85 -6.51 -15.10 7.68
N GLN A 86 -7.53 -14.80 8.49
CA GLN A 86 -8.83 -15.47 8.39
C GLN A 86 -9.46 -15.28 7.02
N GLY A 87 -9.52 -14.04 6.55
CA GLY A 87 -10.06 -13.72 5.24
C GLY A 87 -9.33 -14.44 4.11
N TYR A 88 -7.99 -14.47 4.16
CA TYR A 88 -7.20 -15.23 3.20
C TYR A 88 -7.48 -16.74 3.27
N TYR A 89 -7.57 -17.32 4.47
CA TYR A 89 -7.88 -18.74 4.63
C TYR A 89 -9.22 -19.09 3.99
N ASP A 90 -10.27 -18.31 4.26
CA ASP A 90 -11.60 -18.52 3.71
C ASP A 90 -11.61 -18.34 2.19
N TYR A 91 -10.92 -17.32 1.68
CA TYR A 91 -10.75 -17.07 0.24
C TYR A 91 -10.01 -18.21 -0.46
N TRP A 92 -8.91 -18.68 0.13
CA TRP A 92 -8.17 -19.83 -0.35
C TRP A 92 -9.05 -21.11 -0.40
N LYS A 93 -9.75 -21.43 0.68
CA LYS A 93 -10.61 -22.63 0.73
C LYS A 93 -11.72 -22.60 -0.32
N ALA A 94 -12.27 -21.43 -0.59
CA ALA A 94 -13.29 -21.25 -1.62
C ALA A 94 -12.74 -21.37 -3.06
N SER A 95 -11.45 -21.10 -3.26
CA SER A 95 -10.84 -21.04 -4.59
C SER A 95 -10.53 -22.41 -5.22
N GLY A 96 -10.32 -23.44 -4.40
CA GLY A 96 -9.82 -24.75 -4.83
C GLY A 96 -8.36 -24.77 -5.29
N LYS A 97 -7.63 -23.65 -5.21
CA LYS A 97 -6.22 -23.54 -5.58
C LYS A 97 -5.29 -23.96 -4.43
N ALA A 98 -3.97 -24.01 -4.69
CA ALA A 98 -2.98 -24.21 -3.64
C ALA A 98 -2.91 -22.98 -2.72
N VAL A 99 -2.62 -23.19 -1.43
CA VAL A 99 -2.51 -22.07 -0.45
C VAL A 99 -1.35 -21.13 -0.76
N ASP A 100 -0.34 -21.62 -1.45
CA ASP A 100 0.84 -20.88 -1.91
C ASP A 100 0.78 -20.56 -3.41
N ASP A 101 -0.41 -20.50 -3.99
CA ASP A 101 -0.59 -19.98 -5.36
C ASP A 101 -0.38 -18.46 -5.36
N ALA A 102 0.64 -18.01 -6.13
CA ALA A 102 1.01 -16.59 -6.17
C ALA A 102 -0.11 -15.70 -6.74
N GLU A 103 -0.83 -16.17 -7.75
CA GLU A 103 -1.93 -15.41 -8.35
C GLU A 103 -3.12 -15.30 -7.40
N LEU A 104 -3.41 -16.37 -6.65
CA LEU A 104 -4.44 -16.36 -5.62
C LEU A 104 -4.14 -15.31 -4.54
N GLN A 105 -2.88 -15.22 -4.11
CA GLN A 105 -2.46 -14.23 -3.12
C GLN A 105 -2.54 -12.80 -3.66
N VAL A 106 -2.22 -12.60 -4.93
CA VAL A 106 -2.44 -11.30 -5.62
C VAL A 106 -3.93 -10.95 -5.65
N ASP A 107 -4.78 -11.90 -6.04
CA ASP A 107 -6.23 -11.66 -6.09
C ASP A 107 -6.78 -11.27 -4.74
N TYR A 108 -6.35 -11.94 -3.68
CA TYR A 108 -6.77 -11.58 -2.33
C TYR A 108 -6.24 -10.21 -1.90
N ALA A 109 -4.98 -9.86 -2.19
CA ALA A 109 -4.45 -8.52 -1.93
C ALA A 109 -5.26 -7.44 -2.67
N VAL A 110 -5.67 -7.70 -3.90
CA VAL A 110 -6.54 -6.79 -4.68
C VAL A 110 -7.94 -6.68 -4.06
N VAL A 111 -8.50 -7.78 -3.57
CA VAL A 111 -9.79 -7.76 -2.83
C VAL A 111 -9.68 -6.89 -1.58
N GLU A 112 -8.61 -7.05 -0.80
CA GLU A 112 -8.35 -6.21 0.38
C GLU A 112 -8.19 -4.73 -0.01
N MET A 113 -7.38 -4.43 -1.05
CA MET A 113 -7.17 -3.05 -1.51
C MET A 113 -8.48 -2.39 -1.97
N LYS A 114 -9.32 -3.11 -2.71
CA LYS A 114 -10.62 -2.59 -3.15
C LYS A 114 -11.57 -2.31 -1.99
N ARG A 115 -11.58 -3.20 -0.98
CA ARG A 115 -12.48 -3.10 0.17
C ARG A 115 -12.02 -2.06 1.19
N ASP A 116 -10.74 -2.12 1.58
CA ASP A 116 -10.22 -1.40 2.75
C ASP A 116 -9.42 -0.15 2.36
N TYR A 117 -8.89 -0.10 1.12
CA TYR A 117 -8.03 0.98 0.60
C TYR A 117 -8.46 1.45 -0.80
N PRO A 118 -9.76 1.77 -1.03
CA PRO A 118 -10.28 2.04 -2.38
C PRO A 118 -9.58 3.20 -3.07
N GLN A 119 -9.11 4.21 -2.35
CA GLN A 119 -8.38 5.33 -2.91
C GLN A 119 -6.96 4.95 -3.36
N LEU A 120 -6.30 4.04 -2.60
CA LEU A 120 -5.01 3.50 -3.02
C LEU A 120 -5.19 2.65 -4.28
N PHE A 121 -6.19 1.76 -4.30
CA PHE A 121 -6.46 0.92 -5.47
C PHE A 121 -6.74 1.76 -6.73
N ALA A 122 -7.62 2.76 -6.64
CA ALA A 122 -7.92 3.67 -7.74
C ALA A 122 -6.66 4.40 -8.25
N PHE A 123 -5.80 4.85 -7.33
CA PHE A 123 -4.52 5.46 -7.69
C PHE A 123 -3.60 4.48 -8.44
N LEU A 124 -3.47 3.23 -7.96
CA LEU A 124 -2.64 2.21 -8.59
C LEU A 124 -3.11 1.81 -9.99
N CYS A 125 -4.40 1.99 -10.29
CA CYS A 125 -4.98 1.78 -11.61
C CYS A 125 -4.74 2.96 -12.59
N GLN A 126 -4.17 4.09 -12.15
CA GLN A 126 -4.04 5.29 -12.98
C GLN A 126 -2.61 5.88 -12.98
N THR A 127 -1.78 5.51 -12.01
CA THR A 127 -0.45 6.11 -11.85
C THR A 127 0.52 5.66 -12.93
N ASN A 128 1.41 6.56 -13.33
CA ASN A 128 2.58 6.28 -14.18
C ASN A 128 3.91 6.44 -13.42
N ASP A 129 3.86 6.70 -12.11
CA ASP A 129 5.01 6.94 -11.26
C ASP A 129 5.25 5.77 -10.29
N VAL A 130 6.31 5.00 -10.54
CA VAL A 130 6.71 3.84 -9.74
C VAL A 130 7.11 4.24 -8.32
N PHE A 131 7.79 5.39 -8.15
CA PHE A 131 8.24 5.82 -6.82
C PHE A 131 7.04 6.16 -5.91
N THR A 132 6.10 6.95 -6.42
CA THR A 132 4.88 7.29 -5.67
C THR A 132 4.03 6.05 -5.41
N ALA A 133 3.91 5.12 -6.37
CA ALA A 133 3.23 3.84 -6.16
C ALA A 133 3.88 3.04 -5.03
N THR A 134 5.22 2.88 -5.06
CA THR A 134 5.98 2.17 -4.01
C THR A 134 5.76 2.80 -2.64
N SER A 135 5.86 4.12 -2.55
CA SER A 135 5.72 4.88 -1.30
C SER A 135 4.32 4.74 -0.72
N ARG A 136 3.28 4.86 -1.55
CA ARG A 136 1.88 4.75 -1.10
C ARG A 136 1.53 3.33 -0.66
N VAL A 137 1.94 2.30 -1.41
CA VAL A 137 1.74 0.90 -0.99
C VAL A 137 2.41 0.63 0.35
N CYS A 138 3.66 1.07 0.54
CA CYS A 138 4.37 0.91 1.79
C CYS A 138 3.61 1.56 2.97
N ARG A 139 3.19 2.79 2.83
CA ARG A 139 2.60 3.57 3.92
C ARG A 139 1.13 3.25 4.19
N GLU A 140 0.37 2.93 3.16
CA GLU A 140 -1.09 2.76 3.26
C GLU A 140 -1.48 1.28 3.43
N PHE A 141 -0.82 0.36 2.73
CA PHE A 141 -1.18 -1.06 2.72
C PHE A 141 -0.29 -1.92 3.60
N GLU A 142 1.05 -1.85 3.46
CA GLU A 142 1.98 -2.67 4.23
C GLU A 142 2.15 -2.18 5.67
N ARG A 143 2.30 -0.88 5.87
CA ARG A 143 2.45 -0.22 7.18
C ARG A 143 3.53 -0.85 8.05
N PRO A 144 4.75 -1.05 7.53
CA PRO A 144 5.83 -1.62 8.31
C PRO A 144 6.24 -0.68 9.45
N ALA A 145 6.86 -1.22 10.51
CA ALA A 145 7.40 -0.39 11.60
C ALA A 145 8.46 0.62 11.13
N VAL A 146 9.19 0.30 10.05
CA VAL A 146 10.17 1.18 9.42
C VAL A 146 9.86 1.28 7.92
N ASN A 147 9.55 2.48 7.45
CA ASN A 147 9.27 2.77 6.04
C ASN A 147 10.59 2.85 5.24
N ASN A 148 11.14 1.74 4.83
CA ASN A 148 12.34 1.73 3.98
C ASN A 148 11.97 1.90 2.50
N ILE A 149 11.51 3.11 2.13
CA ILE A 149 10.99 3.41 0.78
C ILE A 149 12.08 3.23 -0.29
N ASP A 150 13.31 3.67 -0.01
CA ASP A 150 14.41 3.59 -1.00
C ASP A 150 14.75 2.14 -1.34
N ALA A 151 14.79 1.24 -0.36
CA ALA A 151 15.02 -0.18 -0.60
C ALA A 151 13.87 -0.81 -1.41
N ARG A 152 12.62 -0.47 -1.11
CA ARG A 152 11.44 -0.94 -1.84
C ARG A 152 11.41 -0.41 -3.28
N PHE A 153 11.79 0.84 -3.48
CA PHE A 153 11.91 1.41 -4.82
C PHE A 153 13.07 0.80 -5.61
N ALA A 154 14.23 0.58 -4.96
CA ALA A 154 15.36 -0.12 -5.59
C ALA A 154 14.95 -1.55 -6.00
N ALA A 155 14.18 -2.26 -5.17
CA ALA A 155 13.62 -3.55 -5.51
C ALA A 155 12.68 -3.48 -6.72
N ALA A 156 11.76 -2.50 -6.76
CA ALA A 156 10.88 -2.27 -7.91
C ALA A 156 11.66 -2.06 -9.20
N LYS A 157 12.74 -1.25 -9.17
CA LYS A 157 13.61 -1.00 -10.32
C LYS A 157 14.40 -2.25 -10.77
N ARG A 158 14.90 -3.04 -9.81
CA ARG A 158 15.57 -4.31 -10.12
C ARG A 158 14.62 -5.30 -10.79
N ILE A 159 13.39 -5.43 -10.26
CA ILE A 159 12.36 -6.30 -10.82
C ILE A 159 11.98 -5.83 -12.22
N GLN A 160 11.76 -4.53 -12.40
CA GLN A 160 11.47 -3.92 -13.71
C GLN A 160 12.47 -4.34 -14.79
N ALA A 161 13.76 -4.42 -14.44
CA ALA A 161 14.81 -4.80 -15.37
C ALA A 161 14.87 -6.33 -15.63
N SER A 162 14.18 -7.15 -14.86
CA SER A 162 14.27 -8.62 -14.87
C SER A 162 13.05 -9.33 -15.45
N ILE A 163 11.94 -8.63 -15.67
CA ILE A 163 10.68 -9.20 -16.15
C ILE A 163 10.29 -8.65 -17.51
N ASP A 164 9.46 -9.40 -18.22
CA ASP A 164 8.81 -8.92 -19.45
C ASP A 164 7.64 -8.01 -19.09
N LEU A 165 7.74 -6.74 -19.46
CA LEU A 165 6.74 -5.74 -19.20
C LEU A 165 5.59 -5.73 -20.22
N SER A 166 5.74 -6.45 -21.34
CA SER A 166 4.67 -6.62 -22.34
C SER A 166 3.63 -7.64 -21.92
N GLY A 167 3.96 -8.50 -20.96
CA GLY A 167 3.10 -9.52 -20.39
C GLY A 167 2.06 -8.93 -19.43
N GLY A 168 0.83 -8.92 -19.84
CA GLY A 168 -0.31 -8.38 -19.12
C GLY A 168 -1.07 -7.50 -20.10
N GLY A 169 -2.14 -8.02 -20.68
CA GLY A 169 -2.91 -7.29 -21.68
C GLY A 169 -3.00 -5.82 -21.32
N GLU A 170 -2.75 -4.97 -22.31
CA GLU A 170 -3.05 -3.55 -22.17
C GLU A 170 -4.44 -3.46 -21.54
N PRO A 171 -4.67 -2.73 -20.46
CA PRO A 171 -6.05 -2.43 -20.07
C PRO A 171 -6.68 -1.88 -21.32
N ASP A 172 -7.79 -2.49 -21.73
CA ASP A 172 -8.61 -2.04 -22.85
C ASP A 172 -8.60 -0.51 -22.84
N PRO A 173 -8.24 0.17 -23.94
CA PRO A 173 -8.04 1.61 -23.88
C PRO A 173 -9.25 2.20 -23.21
N THR A 174 -9.05 2.76 -22.03
CA THR A 174 -10.11 3.51 -21.33
C THR A 174 -10.70 4.42 -22.38
N PRO A 175 -12.00 4.36 -22.66
CA PRO A 175 -12.59 5.21 -23.68
C PRO A 175 -12.09 6.63 -23.38
N THR A 176 -11.39 7.21 -24.34
CA THR A 176 -10.90 8.59 -24.26
C THR A 176 -12.07 9.39 -23.75
N PRO A 177 -12.01 10.00 -22.56
CA PRO A 177 -13.13 10.80 -22.11
C PRO A 177 -13.35 11.82 -23.21
N THR A 178 -14.52 11.77 -23.84
CA THR A 178 -15.02 12.84 -24.68
C THR A 178 -14.80 14.10 -23.87
N PRO A 179 -14.15 15.16 -24.38
CA PRO A 179 -13.94 16.35 -23.60
C PRO A 179 -15.31 16.87 -23.17
N ASP A 180 -15.65 16.52 -21.94
CA ASP A 180 -16.78 17.14 -21.25
C ASP A 180 -16.45 18.62 -21.14
N PRO A 181 -17.39 19.53 -21.43
CA PRO A 181 -17.12 20.97 -21.41
C PRO A 181 -16.56 21.28 -20.02
N THR A 182 -15.31 21.70 -20.02
CA THR A 182 -14.43 21.96 -18.88
C THR A 182 -15.22 22.41 -17.65
N PRO A 183 -15.42 21.55 -16.62
CA PRO A 183 -15.79 22.09 -15.31
C PRO A 183 -14.60 22.92 -14.86
N ALA A 184 -14.85 24.14 -14.44
CA ALA A 184 -13.83 24.98 -13.84
C ALA A 184 -13.02 24.16 -12.84
N VAL A 185 -11.72 23.99 -13.11
CA VAL A 185 -10.83 23.18 -12.28
C VAL A 185 -10.87 23.79 -10.89
N ASP A 186 -11.56 23.13 -9.96
CA ASP A 186 -11.52 23.50 -8.54
C ASP A 186 -10.11 23.16 -8.02
N HIS A 187 -9.20 24.12 -8.14
CA HIS A 187 -7.83 24.07 -7.64
C HIS A 187 -7.74 24.05 -6.11
N ARG A 188 -8.81 23.68 -5.41
CA ARG A 188 -8.77 23.52 -3.96
C ARG A 188 -7.91 22.32 -3.63
N LEU A 189 -6.70 22.61 -3.13
CA LEU A 189 -5.83 21.63 -2.51
C LEU A 189 -6.64 20.83 -1.47
N LYS A 190 -6.88 19.54 -1.75
CA LYS A 190 -7.49 18.61 -0.79
C LYS A 190 -6.41 18.14 0.17
N LEU A 191 -6.03 19.01 1.10
CA LEU A 191 -5.07 18.68 2.14
C LEU A 191 -5.69 17.72 3.14
N ARG A 192 -4.92 16.70 3.53
CA ARG A 192 -5.31 15.74 4.56
C ARG A 192 -5.32 16.41 5.92
N THR A 193 -6.12 15.87 6.84
CA THR A 193 -5.99 16.18 8.25
C THR A 193 -4.65 15.66 8.75
N VAL A 194 -3.87 16.50 9.45
CA VAL A 194 -2.61 16.12 10.10
C VAL A 194 -2.65 16.49 11.59
N ASP A 195 -2.04 15.64 12.39
CA ASP A 195 -1.84 15.82 13.82
C ASP A 195 -0.45 15.31 14.24
N TYR A 196 -0.14 15.28 15.52
CA TYR A 196 1.17 14.87 16.02
C TYR A 196 1.52 13.38 15.79
N HIS A 197 0.58 12.57 15.26
CA HIS A 197 0.83 11.20 14.85
C HIS A 197 1.21 11.07 13.36
N CYS A 198 1.16 12.17 12.59
CA CYS A 198 1.34 12.19 11.13
C CYS A 198 2.80 12.46 10.73
N GLU A 199 3.77 11.70 11.23
CA GLU A 199 5.17 11.84 10.79
C GLU A 199 5.34 11.37 9.34
N GLY A 200 6.08 12.15 8.54
CA GLY A 200 6.47 11.82 7.16
C GLY A 200 5.40 12.04 6.10
N PHE A 201 4.31 12.78 6.38
CA PHE A 201 3.37 13.21 5.36
C PHE A 201 3.83 14.51 4.68
N PRO A 202 3.69 14.64 3.33
CA PRO A 202 4.01 15.89 2.62
C PRO A 202 3.25 17.10 3.16
N GLU A 203 2.03 16.88 3.67
CA GLU A 203 1.22 17.91 4.30
C GLU A 203 1.85 18.44 5.59
N LEU A 204 2.66 17.66 6.28
CA LEU A 204 3.39 18.10 7.47
C LEU A 204 4.51 19.10 7.09
N ASP A 205 5.26 18.80 6.04
CA ASP A 205 6.29 19.70 5.53
C ASP A 205 5.68 21.02 5.05
N LEU A 206 4.52 20.93 4.36
CA LEU A 206 3.75 22.09 3.94
C LEU A 206 3.24 22.89 5.14
N LEU A 207 2.72 22.22 6.18
CA LEU A 207 2.28 22.86 7.43
C LEU A 207 3.40 23.66 8.07
N TRP A 208 4.57 23.04 8.24
CA TRP A 208 5.73 23.69 8.84
C TRP A 208 6.22 24.89 8.03
N ALA A 209 6.21 24.76 6.69
CA ALA A 209 6.57 25.86 5.80
C ALA A 209 5.59 27.05 5.94
N ILE A 210 4.28 26.78 5.96
CA ILE A 210 3.25 27.82 6.10
C ILE A 210 3.29 28.49 7.47
N LEU A 211 3.48 27.72 8.55
CA LEU A 211 3.62 28.28 9.89
C LEU A 211 4.81 29.23 9.98
N LYS A 212 5.96 28.86 9.43
CA LYS A 212 7.14 29.74 9.33
C LYS A 212 6.85 31.02 8.56
N LEU A 213 6.15 30.96 7.44
CA LEU A 213 5.73 32.15 6.67
C LEU A 213 4.80 33.07 7.47
N ARG A 214 4.10 32.54 8.46
CA ARG A 214 3.22 33.29 9.37
C ARG A 214 3.88 33.67 10.70
N ASN A 215 5.21 33.52 10.80
CA ASN A 215 6.02 33.82 12.00
C ASN A 215 5.67 32.91 13.20
N TYR A 216 5.28 31.68 12.96
CA TYR A 216 5.14 30.64 13.98
C TYR A 216 6.29 29.62 13.88
N GLU A 217 6.72 29.12 15.04
CA GLU A 217 7.67 28.00 15.05
C GLU A 217 7.01 26.71 14.51
N PRO A 218 7.75 25.80 13.85
CA PRO A 218 7.22 24.55 13.29
C PRO A 218 7.02 23.51 14.40
N THR A 219 6.09 23.75 15.30
CA THR A 219 5.76 22.89 16.44
C THR A 219 4.25 22.70 16.59
N TRP A 220 3.85 21.63 17.24
CA TRP A 220 2.43 21.39 17.52
C TRP A 220 1.82 22.40 18.52
N ASP A 221 2.62 22.95 19.41
CA ASP A 221 2.15 24.02 20.28
C ASP A 221 1.88 25.31 19.49
N ALA A 222 2.69 25.59 18.47
CA ALA A 222 2.43 26.71 17.56
C ALA A 222 1.18 26.47 16.69
N VAL A 223 0.88 25.22 16.32
CA VAL A 223 -0.39 24.89 15.68
C VAL A 223 -1.57 25.25 16.57
N LYS A 224 -1.55 24.84 17.85
CA LYS A 224 -2.61 25.19 18.81
C LYS A 224 -2.73 26.70 19.02
N GLN A 225 -1.59 27.40 19.13
CA GLN A 225 -1.57 28.85 19.23
C GLN A 225 -2.16 29.53 17.99
N PHE A 226 -1.82 29.04 16.79
CA PHE A 226 -2.40 29.53 15.55
C PHE A 226 -3.93 29.30 15.52
N GLN A 227 -4.39 28.11 15.91
CA GLN A 227 -5.82 27.79 16.00
C GLN A 227 -6.54 28.75 16.94
N GLN A 228 -6.01 28.95 18.14
CA GLN A 228 -6.56 29.89 19.11
C GLN A 228 -6.64 31.32 18.57
N ASN A 229 -5.55 31.82 17.97
CA ASN A 229 -5.49 33.17 17.40
C ASN A 229 -6.43 33.31 16.17
N SER A 230 -6.77 32.20 15.53
CA SER A 230 -7.68 32.15 14.38
C SER A 230 -9.15 31.91 14.75
N GLY A 231 -9.47 31.83 16.06
CA GLY A 231 -10.81 31.55 16.55
C GLY A 231 -11.28 30.11 16.32
N LEU A 232 -10.35 29.18 16.24
CA LEU A 232 -10.61 27.74 16.07
C LEU A 232 -10.41 27.00 17.40
N THR A 233 -10.95 25.79 17.51
CA THR A 233 -10.62 24.89 18.61
C THR A 233 -9.12 24.56 18.57
N ALA A 234 -8.40 24.80 19.66
CA ALA A 234 -6.95 24.59 19.77
C ALA A 234 -6.65 23.12 20.13
N ASP A 235 -7.08 22.18 19.29
CA ASP A 235 -6.92 20.73 19.48
C ASP A 235 -5.60 20.17 18.91
N GLY A 236 -4.87 20.97 18.13
CA GLY A 236 -3.65 20.53 17.44
C GLY A 236 -3.94 19.69 16.19
N VAL A 237 -5.19 19.53 15.79
CA VAL A 237 -5.58 18.79 14.59
C VAL A 237 -5.75 19.76 13.41
N VAL A 238 -4.92 19.63 12.40
CA VAL A 238 -4.96 20.49 11.21
C VAL A 238 -5.91 19.89 10.18
N GLY A 239 -7.20 20.05 10.43
CA GLY A 239 -8.28 19.65 9.55
C GLY A 239 -8.68 20.75 8.56
N LYS A 240 -9.80 20.55 7.86
CA LYS A 240 -10.30 21.46 6.81
C LYS A 240 -10.39 22.93 7.25
N LEU A 241 -10.84 23.19 8.48
CA LEU A 241 -11.00 24.54 8.98
C LEU A 241 -9.63 25.20 9.26
N THR A 242 -8.70 24.47 9.87
CA THR A 242 -7.35 24.94 10.16
C THR A 242 -6.57 25.21 8.86
N TRP A 243 -6.63 24.29 7.90
CA TRP A 243 -6.05 24.48 6.57
C TRP A 243 -6.65 25.70 5.87
N GLY A 244 -7.99 25.85 5.94
CA GLY A 244 -8.68 27.01 5.37
C GLY A 244 -8.15 28.34 5.91
N LYS A 245 -7.82 28.41 7.21
CA LYS A 245 -7.22 29.60 7.84
C LYS A 245 -5.74 29.76 7.52
N LEU A 246 -4.99 28.66 7.46
CA LEU A 246 -3.56 28.68 7.13
C LEU A 246 -3.30 29.13 5.68
N LEU A 247 -4.20 28.83 4.75
CA LEU A 247 -4.06 29.15 3.33
C LEU A 247 -4.68 30.52 2.93
N GLN A 248 -5.41 31.19 3.84
CA GLN A 248 -5.86 32.56 3.63
C GLN A 248 -4.67 33.50 3.80
N LEU A 249 -4.03 33.86 2.68
CA LEU A 249 -3.01 34.90 2.61
C LEU A 249 -3.66 36.28 2.44
#